data_ecc0354c48d83ca3655ba0e4fff91807
#
_entry.id   ecc0354c48d83ca3655ba0e4fff91807
#
_cell.length_a   1.000
_cell.length_b   1.000
_cell.length_c   1.000
_cell.angle_alpha   90.00
_cell.angle_beta   90.00
_cell.angle_gamma   90.00
#
_symmetry.space_group_name_H-M   'P 1'
#
loop_
_entity.id
_entity.type
_entity.pdbx_description
1 polymer ?
#
loop_
_entity_poly.entity_id
_entity_poly.type
_entity_poly.pdbx_seq_one_letter_code
_entity_poly.pdbx_strand_id
1 'polypeptide(L)'
;MSIEVKDIYKKFETKKSENLSVLENINLTIDDGELVCLLGPSGCGKTTLLRLIAGLDTPTSGEIVANGEVVKKPSGDRAVIFQQYSLFPWLTVLQNVTFGLEMTKPGSKEENIAAAERYLTSVGLIDFKDSYPHELSGGMKQRVAIIRSLLNHSPILLMDEPFSALDMQNRHSLQEQLIGVWKRFENTIVFVTHDVDEAIYLADKIVILDKNPGRIANIVEVDLERPRKRESQEFLALQESIVSQLNMDE
;
A
#
# COMPACT_ATOMS: atom_id res chain seq x y z
N MET A 1 -4.97 -2.05 -16.83
CA MET A 1 -6.03 -1.35 -16.07
C MET A 1 -5.35 -0.28 -15.23
N SER A 2 -5.84 0.92 -15.18
CA SER A 2 -5.17 2.04 -14.51
C SER A 2 -6.03 2.62 -13.39
N ILE A 3 -5.40 3.36 -12.50
CA ILE A 3 -6.11 4.21 -11.54
C ILE A 3 -5.95 5.66 -12.03
N GLU A 4 -7.06 6.35 -12.21
CA GLU A 4 -7.08 7.75 -12.58
C GLU A 4 -7.73 8.57 -11.45
N VAL A 5 -6.99 9.51 -10.91
CA VAL A 5 -7.43 10.47 -9.90
C VAL A 5 -7.58 11.81 -10.59
N LYS A 6 -8.82 12.35 -10.67
CA LYS A 6 -9.15 13.54 -11.45
C LYS A 6 -9.73 14.63 -10.57
N ASP A 7 -9.03 15.75 -10.48
CA ASP A 7 -9.44 16.97 -9.79
C ASP A 7 -9.97 16.71 -8.37
N ILE A 8 -9.29 15.87 -7.62
CA ILE A 8 -9.73 15.47 -6.28
C ILE A 8 -9.50 16.59 -5.26
N TYR A 9 -10.60 16.94 -4.60
CA TYR A 9 -10.63 17.76 -3.39
C TYR A 9 -11.26 16.95 -2.26
N LYS A 10 -10.70 17.08 -1.04
CA LYS A 10 -11.27 16.49 0.17
C LYS A 10 -11.27 17.49 1.32
N LYS A 11 -12.46 17.76 1.84
CA LYS A 11 -12.69 18.60 3.03
C LYS A 11 -13.40 17.79 4.11
N PHE A 12 -13.04 18.02 5.36
CA PHE A 12 -13.73 17.44 6.50
C PHE A 12 -14.42 18.56 7.29
N GLU A 13 -15.68 18.34 7.67
CA GLU A 13 -16.40 19.21 8.57
C GLU A 13 -15.86 19.01 10.00
N THR A 14 -15.42 20.08 10.64
CA THR A 14 -14.97 20.06 12.03
C THR A 14 -15.90 20.87 12.91
N LYS A 15 -16.12 20.42 14.15
CA LYS A 15 -16.98 21.12 15.12
C LYS A 15 -16.48 22.52 15.52
N LYS A 16 -15.25 22.89 15.17
CA LYS A 16 -14.56 24.12 15.65
C LYS A 16 -14.14 25.09 14.55
N SER A 17 -14.14 24.70 13.30
CA SER A 17 -13.74 25.57 12.19
C SER A 17 -14.43 25.17 10.90
N GLU A 18 -14.61 26.14 10.03
CA GLU A 18 -15.04 25.94 8.66
C GLU A 18 -14.15 24.90 7.95
N ASN A 19 -14.76 23.93 7.30
CA ASN A 19 -14.23 22.91 6.41
C ASN A 19 -12.69 22.82 6.30
N LEU A 20 -12.08 21.91 7.06
CA LEU A 20 -10.65 21.62 6.93
C LEU A 20 -10.37 20.99 5.56
N SER A 21 -9.68 21.72 4.69
CA SER A 21 -9.21 21.21 3.40
C SER A 21 -8.01 20.30 3.64
N VAL A 22 -8.15 19.01 3.31
CA VAL A 22 -7.09 18.00 3.49
C VAL A 22 -6.40 17.70 2.18
N LEU A 23 -7.13 17.66 1.05
CA LEU A 23 -6.56 17.48 -0.28
C LEU A 23 -7.13 18.54 -1.22
N GLU A 24 -6.28 19.08 -2.09
CA GLU A 24 -6.66 20.04 -3.12
C GLU A 24 -6.03 19.72 -4.47
N ASN A 25 -6.88 19.66 -5.49
CA ASN A 25 -6.50 19.50 -6.88
C ASN A 25 -5.51 18.36 -7.14
N ILE A 26 -5.81 17.16 -6.58
CA ILE A 26 -4.99 15.98 -6.82
C ILE A 26 -5.35 15.41 -8.18
N ASN A 27 -4.36 15.35 -9.06
CA ASN A 27 -4.43 14.72 -10.37
C ASN A 27 -3.28 13.72 -10.51
N LEU A 28 -3.59 12.43 -10.69
CA LEU A 28 -2.61 11.36 -10.73
C LEU A 28 -3.11 10.22 -11.60
N THR A 29 -2.23 9.70 -12.43
CA THR A 29 -2.46 8.45 -13.17
C THR A 29 -1.46 7.41 -12.72
N ILE A 30 -1.96 6.20 -12.45
CA ILE A 30 -1.18 5.04 -12.05
C ILE A 30 -1.46 3.95 -13.08
N ASP A 31 -0.42 3.47 -13.73
CA ASP A 31 -0.54 2.48 -14.78
C ASP A 31 -0.71 1.06 -14.22
N ASP A 32 -1.19 0.16 -15.06
CA ASP A 32 -1.38 -1.24 -14.69
C ASP A 32 -0.04 -1.91 -14.37
N GLY A 33 0.03 -2.60 -13.24
CA GLY A 33 1.24 -3.25 -12.78
C GLY A 33 2.29 -2.31 -12.17
N GLU A 34 2.03 -1.00 -12.09
CA GLU A 34 2.95 -0.01 -11.53
C GLU A 34 2.97 -0.07 -9.99
N LEU A 35 4.14 0.11 -9.40
CA LEU A 35 4.35 0.24 -7.97
C LEU A 35 4.59 1.70 -7.62
N VAL A 36 3.57 2.37 -7.07
CA VAL A 36 3.58 3.82 -6.79
C VAL A 36 3.67 4.08 -5.30
N CYS A 37 4.55 4.99 -4.91
CA CYS A 37 4.68 5.48 -3.54
C CYS A 37 4.04 6.86 -3.38
N LEU A 38 3.20 7.02 -2.35
CA LEU A 38 2.77 8.33 -1.86
C LEU A 38 3.69 8.72 -0.71
N LEU A 39 4.57 9.70 -0.94
CA LEU A 39 5.57 10.17 0.00
C LEU A 39 5.23 11.59 0.47
N GLY A 40 5.55 11.93 1.71
CA GLY A 40 5.38 13.29 2.24
C GLY A 40 5.28 13.32 3.76
N PRO A 41 5.26 14.51 4.38
CA PRO A 41 5.22 14.65 5.83
C PRO A 41 3.92 14.12 6.44
N SER A 42 3.93 13.92 7.76
CA SER A 42 2.74 13.50 8.48
C SER A 42 1.63 14.54 8.36
N GLY A 43 0.41 14.07 8.10
CA GLY A 43 -0.77 14.93 7.97
C GLY A 43 -0.98 15.57 6.58
N CYS A 44 -0.13 15.32 5.57
CA CYS A 44 -0.32 15.87 4.21
C CYS A 44 -1.45 15.19 3.41
N GLY A 45 -2.14 14.19 3.95
CA GLY A 45 -3.31 13.58 3.29
C GLY A 45 -3.05 12.26 2.55
N LYS A 46 -1.86 11.64 2.66
CA LYS A 46 -1.53 10.35 2.01
C LYS A 46 -2.55 9.24 2.30
N THR A 47 -2.78 8.97 3.58
CA THR A 47 -3.79 7.99 4.01
C THR A 47 -5.20 8.36 3.53
N THR A 48 -5.53 9.66 3.48
CA THR A 48 -6.81 10.14 2.95
C THR A 48 -6.93 9.80 1.46
N LEU A 49 -5.90 10.11 0.66
CA LEU A 49 -5.88 9.77 -0.76
C LEU A 49 -5.99 8.25 -0.97
N LEU A 50 -5.23 7.46 -0.21
CA LEU A 50 -5.31 6.00 -0.26
C LEU A 50 -6.74 5.49 0.04
N ARG A 51 -7.41 6.05 1.06
CA ARG A 51 -8.78 5.69 1.43
C ARG A 51 -9.80 6.06 0.34
N LEU A 52 -9.60 7.19 -0.35
CA LEU A 52 -10.42 7.59 -1.49
C LEU A 52 -10.25 6.59 -2.65
N ILE A 53 -9.02 6.18 -2.98
CA ILE A 53 -8.74 5.16 -4.01
C ILE A 53 -9.38 3.83 -3.61
N ALA A 54 -9.36 3.47 -2.33
CA ALA A 54 -9.99 2.25 -1.82
C ALA A 54 -11.53 2.29 -1.87
N GLY A 55 -12.13 3.45 -2.02
CA GLY A 55 -13.58 3.65 -1.90
C GLY A 55 -14.09 3.57 -0.46
N LEU A 56 -13.19 3.69 0.53
CA LEU A 56 -13.50 3.75 1.97
C LEU A 56 -13.96 5.14 2.40
N ASP A 57 -13.72 6.13 1.57
CA ASP A 57 -14.15 7.51 1.74
C ASP A 57 -14.57 8.07 0.38
N THR A 58 -15.28 9.19 0.36
CA THR A 58 -15.72 9.87 -0.86
C THR A 58 -15.05 11.23 -0.99
N PRO A 59 -14.61 11.64 -2.20
CA PRO A 59 -14.09 12.97 -2.40
C PRO A 59 -15.19 14.03 -2.21
N THR A 60 -14.82 15.26 -1.86
CA THR A 60 -15.75 16.41 -1.84
C THR A 60 -16.08 16.87 -3.25
N SER A 61 -15.12 16.79 -4.17
CA SER A 61 -15.29 16.98 -5.61
C SER A 61 -14.21 16.23 -6.38
N GLY A 62 -14.40 16.08 -7.69
CA GLY A 62 -13.59 15.24 -8.54
C GLY A 62 -14.05 13.77 -8.55
N GLU A 63 -13.32 12.94 -9.26
CA GLU A 63 -13.63 11.51 -9.36
C GLU A 63 -12.37 10.66 -9.38
N ILE A 64 -12.49 9.42 -8.90
CA ILE A 64 -11.47 8.39 -9.02
C ILE A 64 -12.04 7.27 -9.88
N VAL A 65 -11.29 6.86 -10.88
CA VAL A 65 -11.62 5.73 -11.74
C VAL A 65 -10.59 4.63 -11.51
N ALA A 66 -11.03 3.42 -11.25
CA ALA A 66 -10.18 2.26 -11.13
C ALA A 66 -10.74 1.14 -12.01
N ASN A 67 -9.89 0.50 -12.81
CA ASN A 67 -10.29 -0.53 -13.76
C ASN A 67 -11.41 -0.09 -14.73
N GLY A 68 -11.46 1.21 -15.09
CA GLY A 68 -12.48 1.79 -15.96
C GLY A 68 -13.82 2.09 -15.28
N GLU A 69 -13.95 1.87 -13.97
CA GLU A 69 -15.16 2.16 -13.21
C GLU A 69 -14.93 3.25 -12.15
N VAL A 70 -15.91 4.14 -11.99
CA VAL A 70 -15.84 5.19 -10.95
C VAL A 70 -15.94 4.55 -9.57
N VAL A 71 -14.97 4.87 -8.72
CA VAL A 71 -14.87 4.37 -7.33
C VAL A 71 -15.91 5.07 -6.46
N LYS A 72 -16.95 4.32 -6.04
CA LYS A 72 -18.02 4.83 -5.16
C LYS A 72 -18.06 4.14 -3.79
N LYS A 73 -17.49 2.93 -3.70
CA LYS A 73 -17.51 2.07 -2.51
C LYS A 73 -16.34 1.09 -2.55
N PRO A 74 -16.00 0.43 -1.44
CA PRO A 74 -15.06 -0.69 -1.44
C PRO A 74 -15.52 -1.80 -2.39
N SER A 75 -14.56 -2.45 -3.05
CA SER A 75 -14.81 -3.54 -3.98
C SER A 75 -13.68 -4.57 -3.89
N GLY A 76 -13.93 -5.81 -4.30
CA GLY A 76 -12.98 -6.92 -4.26
C GLY A 76 -11.78 -6.77 -5.21
N ASP A 77 -11.83 -5.82 -6.14
CA ASP A 77 -10.72 -5.49 -7.04
C ASP A 77 -9.61 -4.67 -6.37
N ARG A 78 -9.87 -4.15 -5.15
CA ARG A 78 -8.93 -3.35 -4.36
C ARG A 78 -8.77 -3.92 -2.96
N ALA A 79 -7.60 -4.48 -2.66
CA ALA A 79 -7.25 -4.93 -1.32
C ALA A 79 -6.54 -3.82 -0.54
N VAL A 80 -6.87 -3.67 0.75
CA VAL A 80 -6.25 -2.66 1.62
C VAL A 80 -5.53 -3.34 2.76
N ILE A 81 -4.26 -2.97 2.95
CA ILE A 81 -3.45 -3.31 4.12
C ILE A 81 -3.30 -2.05 4.95
N PHE A 82 -3.93 -2.05 6.12
CA PHE A 82 -3.86 -0.95 7.07
C PHE A 82 -2.59 -1.03 7.92
N GLN A 83 -2.17 0.09 8.48
CA GLN A 83 -1.06 0.20 9.44
C GLN A 83 -1.24 -0.74 10.64
N GLN A 84 -2.49 -0.88 11.15
CA GLN A 84 -2.84 -1.95 12.09
C GLN A 84 -3.25 -3.17 11.27
N TYR A 85 -2.52 -4.24 11.33
CA TYR A 85 -2.56 -5.46 10.51
C TYR A 85 -3.94 -6.04 10.20
N SER A 86 -4.99 -5.60 10.88
CA SER A 86 -6.42 -5.96 10.68
C SER A 86 -6.67 -7.47 10.55
N LEU A 87 -5.86 -8.29 11.23
CA LEU A 87 -6.10 -9.72 11.31
C LEU A 87 -7.29 -9.98 12.23
N PHE A 88 -8.10 -10.97 11.86
CA PHE A 88 -9.20 -11.44 12.70
C PHE A 88 -8.62 -12.18 13.92
N PRO A 89 -8.72 -11.64 15.14
CA PRO A 89 -8.03 -12.19 16.31
C PRO A 89 -8.55 -13.56 16.76
N TRP A 90 -9.76 -13.93 16.32
CA TRP A 90 -10.40 -15.23 16.60
C TRP A 90 -10.14 -16.28 15.52
N LEU A 91 -9.42 -15.97 14.45
CA LEU A 91 -9.02 -16.89 13.40
C LEU A 91 -7.53 -17.20 13.50
N THR A 92 -7.15 -18.45 13.17
CA THR A 92 -5.75 -18.82 13.04
C THR A 92 -5.08 -18.11 11.85
N VAL A 93 -3.78 -18.21 11.71
CA VAL A 93 -3.02 -17.70 10.55
C VAL A 93 -3.60 -18.24 9.24
N LEU A 94 -3.75 -19.57 9.15
CA LEU A 94 -4.29 -20.21 7.96
C LEU A 94 -5.70 -19.72 7.66
N GLN A 95 -6.57 -19.64 8.65
CA GLN A 95 -7.94 -19.15 8.49
C GLN A 95 -7.97 -17.65 8.08
N ASN A 96 -7.09 -16.82 8.65
CA ASN A 96 -6.96 -15.43 8.21
C ASN A 96 -6.60 -15.33 6.74
N VAL A 97 -5.66 -16.15 6.29
CA VAL A 97 -5.16 -16.15 4.90
C VAL A 97 -6.20 -16.67 3.92
N THR A 98 -6.95 -17.71 4.28
CA THR A 98 -7.98 -18.31 3.40
C THR A 98 -9.31 -17.55 3.42
N PHE A 99 -9.55 -16.69 4.41
CA PHE A 99 -10.83 -16.02 4.63
C PHE A 99 -11.39 -15.31 3.38
N GLY A 100 -10.55 -14.57 2.67
CA GLY A 100 -10.97 -13.86 1.47
C GLY A 100 -11.28 -14.79 0.29
N LEU A 101 -10.52 -15.88 0.15
CA LEU A 101 -10.75 -16.89 -0.89
C LEU A 101 -12.12 -17.56 -0.72
N GLU A 102 -12.50 -17.87 0.51
CA GLU A 102 -13.79 -18.49 0.84
C GLU A 102 -14.97 -17.58 0.48
N MET A 103 -14.76 -16.24 0.55
CA MET A 103 -15.80 -15.25 0.26
C MET A 103 -15.92 -14.89 -1.23
N THR A 104 -14.80 -14.95 -1.99
CA THR A 104 -14.72 -14.41 -3.35
C THR A 104 -14.64 -15.46 -4.45
N LYS A 105 -14.08 -16.61 -4.17
CA LYS A 105 -13.90 -17.71 -5.15
C LYS A 105 -14.22 -19.04 -4.49
N PRO A 106 -15.27 -19.74 -4.92
CA PRO A 106 -15.53 -21.11 -4.51
C PRO A 106 -14.58 -22.07 -5.24
N GLY A 107 -13.29 -22.04 -4.88
CA GLY A 107 -12.40 -23.18 -5.09
C GLY A 107 -12.76 -24.29 -4.08
N SER A 108 -12.24 -25.49 -4.26
CA SER A 108 -12.39 -26.47 -3.21
C SER A 108 -11.63 -25.96 -1.95
N LYS A 109 -12.12 -26.31 -0.76
CA LYS A 109 -11.48 -25.94 0.50
C LYS A 109 -10.01 -26.40 0.52
N GLU A 110 -9.76 -27.56 -0.06
CA GLU A 110 -8.46 -28.20 -0.16
C GLU A 110 -7.50 -27.37 -1.05
N GLU A 111 -7.97 -26.86 -2.19
CA GLU A 111 -7.19 -26.00 -3.08
C GLU A 111 -6.81 -24.67 -2.42
N ASN A 112 -7.76 -24.05 -1.71
CA ASN A 112 -7.52 -22.80 -0.98
C ASN A 112 -6.48 -23.00 0.15
N ILE A 113 -6.59 -24.10 0.92
CA ILE A 113 -5.60 -24.45 1.95
C ILE A 113 -4.22 -24.68 1.32
N ALA A 114 -4.13 -25.49 0.27
CA ALA A 114 -2.87 -25.76 -0.39
C ALA A 114 -2.21 -24.49 -0.97
N ALA A 115 -3.01 -23.56 -1.50
CA ALA A 115 -2.51 -22.26 -1.93
C ALA A 115 -1.97 -21.45 -0.74
N ALA A 116 -2.73 -21.34 0.35
CA ALA A 116 -2.34 -20.62 1.54
C ALA A 116 -1.05 -21.18 2.15
N GLU A 117 -0.93 -22.50 2.26
CA GLU A 117 0.27 -23.17 2.80
C GLU A 117 1.52 -22.91 1.96
N ARG A 118 1.41 -22.89 0.62
CA ARG A 118 2.52 -22.51 -0.27
C ARG A 118 3.01 -21.09 -0.01
N TYR A 119 2.08 -20.13 0.18
CA TYR A 119 2.44 -18.74 0.47
C TYR A 119 3.04 -18.61 1.88
N LEU A 120 2.46 -19.27 2.88
CA LEU A 120 3.00 -19.28 4.25
C LEU A 120 4.41 -19.85 4.27
N THR A 121 4.66 -20.90 3.49
CA THR A 121 6.01 -21.49 3.34
C THR A 121 6.99 -20.49 2.75
N SER A 122 6.58 -19.74 1.70
CA SER A 122 7.47 -18.79 1.03
C SER A 122 7.91 -17.61 1.90
N VAL A 123 7.17 -17.30 2.97
CA VAL A 123 7.50 -16.25 3.94
C VAL A 123 7.93 -16.79 5.31
N GLY A 124 8.19 -18.10 5.42
CA GLY A 124 8.67 -18.73 6.65
C GLY A 124 7.65 -18.76 7.79
N LEU A 125 6.35 -18.86 7.47
CA LEU A 125 5.26 -18.85 8.45
C LEU A 125 4.46 -20.17 8.49
N ILE A 126 4.88 -21.21 7.78
CA ILE A 126 4.13 -22.47 7.71
C ILE A 126 3.98 -23.14 9.09
N ASP A 127 5.01 -23.06 9.93
CA ASP A 127 4.99 -23.66 11.28
C ASP A 127 4.03 -22.92 12.24
N PHE A 128 3.59 -21.71 11.87
CA PHE A 128 2.66 -20.87 12.62
C PHE A 128 1.25 -20.90 12.06
N LYS A 129 0.94 -21.76 11.10
CA LYS A 129 -0.36 -21.76 10.39
C LYS A 129 -1.55 -21.94 11.32
N ASP A 130 -1.39 -22.66 12.42
CA ASP A 130 -2.43 -22.94 13.43
C ASP A 130 -2.39 -21.96 14.62
N SER A 131 -1.42 -21.04 14.67
CA SER A 131 -1.32 -20.01 15.70
C SER A 131 -2.34 -18.89 15.49
N TYR A 132 -2.72 -18.23 16.58
CA TYR A 132 -3.58 -17.06 16.57
C TYR A 132 -2.76 -15.76 16.45
N PRO A 133 -3.35 -14.64 15.98
CA PRO A 133 -2.62 -13.38 15.85
C PRO A 133 -1.93 -12.88 17.12
N HIS A 134 -2.47 -13.14 18.31
CA HIS A 134 -1.84 -12.70 19.56
C HIS A 134 -0.54 -13.43 19.89
N GLU A 135 -0.29 -14.60 19.28
CA GLU A 135 0.92 -15.40 19.44
C GLU A 135 2.05 -14.98 18.48
N LEU A 136 1.76 -14.06 17.54
CA LEU A 136 2.68 -13.63 16.50
C LEU A 136 3.40 -12.33 16.86
N SER A 137 4.65 -12.17 16.40
CA SER A 137 5.33 -10.88 16.39
C SER A 137 4.67 -9.88 15.42
N GLY A 138 4.96 -8.59 15.55
CA GLY A 138 4.46 -7.56 14.64
C GLY A 138 4.77 -7.86 13.16
N GLY A 139 6.02 -8.23 12.87
CA GLY A 139 6.43 -8.59 11.51
C GLY A 139 5.76 -9.86 10.96
N MET A 140 5.48 -10.86 11.83
CA MET A 140 4.73 -12.05 11.41
C MET A 140 3.28 -11.67 11.06
N LYS A 141 2.61 -10.85 11.88
CA LYS A 141 1.25 -10.35 11.61
C LYS A 141 1.18 -9.64 10.27
N GLN A 142 2.17 -8.83 9.97
CA GLN A 142 2.23 -8.09 8.73
C GLN A 142 2.40 -9.00 7.51
N ARG A 143 3.29 -9.99 7.58
CA ARG A 143 3.43 -11.00 6.53
C ARG A 143 2.12 -11.75 6.28
N VAL A 144 1.40 -12.12 7.34
CA VAL A 144 0.07 -12.74 7.21
C VAL A 144 -0.94 -11.81 6.52
N ALA A 145 -0.96 -10.51 6.88
CA ALA A 145 -1.85 -9.53 6.26
C ALA A 145 -1.56 -9.33 4.77
N ILE A 146 -0.28 -9.26 4.38
CA ILE A 146 0.15 -9.17 2.99
C ILE A 146 -0.30 -10.42 2.22
N ILE A 147 -0.02 -11.63 2.71
CA ILE A 147 -0.42 -12.88 2.06
C ILE A 147 -1.94 -12.96 1.90
N ARG A 148 -2.70 -12.62 2.92
CA ARG A 148 -4.16 -12.58 2.86
C ARG A 148 -4.66 -11.70 1.71
N SER A 149 -4.04 -10.53 1.54
CA SER A 149 -4.42 -9.60 0.47
C SER A 149 -4.04 -10.10 -0.91
N LEU A 150 -2.88 -10.75 -1.05
CA LEU A 150 -2.39 -11.30 -2.31
C LEU A 150 -3.19 -12.52 -2.78
N LEU A 151 -3.56 -13.41 -1.86
CA LEU A 151 -4.35 -14.60 -2.17
C LEU A 151 -5.76 -14.26 -2.68
N ASN A 152 -6.29 -13.10 -2.34
CA ASN A 152 -7.56 -12.63 -2.89
C ASN A 152 -7.48 -12.27 -4.37
N HIS A 153 -6.28 -12.27 -4.98
CA HIS A 153 -6.06 -11.91 -6.38
C HIS A 153 -6.65 -10.56 -6.75
N SER A 154 -6.68 -9.61 -5.81
CA SER A 154 -7.08 -8.24 -6.11
C SER A 154 -6.04 -7.61 -7.03
N PRO A 155 -6.42 -7.07 -8.19
CA PRO A 155 -5.46 -6.47 -9.12
C PRO A 155 -4.80 -5.22 -8.55
N ILE A 156 -5.45 -4.54 -7.61
CA ILE A 156 -4.92 -3.34 -6.95
C ILE A 156 -4.70 -3.63 -5.46
N LEU A 157 -3.49 -3.31 -4.98
CA LEU A 157 -3.09 -3.44 -3.59
C LEU A 157 -2.73 -2.08 -3.01
N LEU A 158 -3.44 -1.67 -1.97
CA LEU A 158 -3.28 -0.39 -1.30
C LEU A 158 -2.69 -0.63 0.09
N MET A 159 -1.57 0.02 0.43
CA MET A 159 -0.84 -0.22 1.67
C MET A 159 -0.61 1.09 2.43
N ASP A 160 -1.05 1.16 3.67
CA ASP A 160 -0.84 2.33 4.54
C ASP A 160 0.29 2.06 5.54
N GLU A 161 1.45 2.66 5.32
CA GLU A 161 2.68 2.49 6.12
C GLU A 161 3.02 1.03 6.44
N PRO A 162 3.16 0.15 5.42
CA PRO A 162 3.20 -1.29 5.63
C PRO A 162 4.45 -1.78 6.38
N PHE A 163 5.48 -0.96 6.56
CA PHE A 163 6.74 -1.35 7.18
C PHE A 163 7.07 -0.59 8.47
N SER A 164 6.21 0.35 8.90
CA SER A 164 6.49 1.27 10.01
C SER A 164 6.73 0.59 11.36
N ALA A 165 6.11 -0.58 11.60
CA ALA A 165 6.22 -1.31 12.87
C ALA A 165 7.33 -2.38 12.90
N LEU A 166 8.25 -2.37 11.91
CA LEU A 166 9.29 -3.38 11.76
C LEU A 166 10.68 -2.83 12.11
N ASP A 167 11.51 -3.67 12.71
CA ASP A 167 12.95 -3.42 12.77
C ASP A 167 13.58 -3.47 11.36
N MET A 168 14.77 -2.90 11.22
CA MET A 168 15.45 -2.72 9.94
C MET A 168 15.63 -4.04 9.16
N GLN A 169 16.05 -5.11 9.82
CA GLN A 169 16.35 -6.38 9.16
C GLN A 169 15.08 -7.05 8.62
N ASN A 170 14.02 -7.08 9.43
CA ASN A 170 12.73 -7.60 9.03
C ASN A 170 12.08 -6.75 7.93
N ARG A 171 12.27 -5.44 7.97
CA ARG A 171 11.78 -4.49 6.96
C ARG A 171 12.39 -4.79 5.59
N HIS A 172 13.71 -4.88 5.49
CA HIS A 172 14.39 -5.18 4.22
C HIS A 172 13.95 -6.52 3.64
N SER A 173 13.91 -7.56 4.46
CA SER A 173 13.44 -8.90 4.02
C SER A 173 12.01 -8.85 3.47
N LEU A 174 11.12 -8.09 4.10
CA LEU A 174 9.72 -7.96 3.67
C LEU A 174 9.58 -7.14 2.39
N GLN A 175 10.40 -6.10 2.21
CA GLN A 175 10.45 -5.31 0.99
C GLN A 175 10.90 -6.17 -0.21
N GLU A 176 11.93 -7.01 -0.02
CA GLU A 176 12.36 -7.98 -1.06
C GLU A 176 11.26 -8.97 -1.41
N GLN A 177 10.56 -9.50 -0.40
CA GLN A 177 9.43 -10.40 -0.61
C GLN A 177 8.29 -9.72 -1.36
N LEU A 178 7.97 -8.47 -1.02
CA LEU A 178 6.96 -7.68 -1.73
C LEU A 178 7.32 -7.52 -3.21
N ILE A 179 8.57 -7.16 -3.52
CA ILE A 179 9.04 -7.07 -4.92
C ILE A 179 8.92 -8.41 -5.63
N GLY A 180 9.29 -9.52 -4.98
CA GLY A 180 9.17 -10.86 -5.54
C GLY A 180 7.73 -11.25 -5.88
N VAL A 181 6.80 -10.88 -5.02
CA VAL A 181 5.36 -11.09 -5.21
C VAL A 181 4.83 -10.19 -6.32
N TRP A 182 5.14 -8.90 -6.26
CA TRP A 182 4.72 -7.93 -7.27
C TRP A 182 5.15 -8.35 -8.69
N LYS A 183 6.41 -8.75 -8.87
CA LYS A 183 6.92 -9.26 -10.16
C LYS A 183 6.19 -10.51 -10.65
N ARG A 184 5.68 -11.34 -9.76
CA ARG A 184 5.01 -12.59 -10.11
C ARG A 184 3.56 -12.39 -10.51
N PHE A 185 2.87 -11.42 -9.92
CA PHE A 185 1.42 -11.25 -10.07
C PHE A 185 1.06 -9.99 -10.85
N GLU A 186 2.02 -9.13 -11.12
CA GLU A 186 1.85 -7.87 -11.86
C GLU A 186 0.71 -6.99 -11.31
N ASN A 187 0.51 -7.04 -9.95
CA ASN A 187 -0.48 -6.20 -9.30
C ASN A 187 -0.08 -4.73 -9.36
N THR A 188 -1.04 -3.84 -9.53
CA THR A 188 -0.83 -2.42 -9.28
C THR A 188 -0.76 -2.18 -7.78
N ILE A 189 0.31 -1.56 -7.30
CA ILE A 189 0.52 -1.32 -5.87
C ILE A 189 0.61 0.18 -5.62
N VAL A 190 -0.19 0.67 -4.67
CA VAL A 190 -0.05 2.03 -4.12
C VAL A 190 0.27 1.91 -2.64
N PHE A 191 1.40 2.41 -2.21
CA PHE A 191 1.77 2.40 -0.81
C PHE A 191 2.10 3.78 -0.28
N VAL A 192 1.80 3.99 0.99
CA VAL A 192 2.10 5.21 1.73
C VAL A 192 3.31 4.96 2.61
N THR A 193 4.26 5.87 2.59
CA THR A 193 5.36 5.92 3.56
C THR A 193 5.81 7.37 3.81
N HIS A 194 6.57 7.59 4.86
CA HIS A 194 7.34 8.81 5.10
C HIS A 194 8.86 8.58 4.96
N ASP A 195 9.26 7.35 4.62
CA ASP A 195 10.65 6.92 4.49
C ASP A 195 11.08 6.99 3.02
N VAL A 196 12.06 7.85 2.73
CA VAL A 196 12.59 8.07 1.37
C VAL A 196 13.34 6.83 0.85
N ASP A 197 14.03 6.10 1.72
CA ASP A 197 14.73 4.85 1.34
C ASP A 197 13.71 3.80 0.86
N GLU A 198 12.62 3.62 1.60
CA GLU A 198 11.53 2.72 1.19
C GLU A 198 10.93 3.11 -0.16
N ALA A 199 10.65 4.40 -0.34
CA ALA A 199 10.08 4.92 -1.57
C ALA A 199 10.98 4.62 -2.77
N ILE A 200 12.27 4.96 -2.69
CA ILE A 200 13.23 4.70 -3.77
C ILE A 200 13.44 3.21 -3.98
N TYR A 201 13.52 2.40 -2.92
CA TYR A 201 13.79 0.98 -3.04
C TYR A 201 12.66 0.23 -3.76
N LEU A 202 11.42 0.60 -3.48
CA LEU A 202 10.23 -0.12 -3.94
C LEU A 202 9.62 0.46 -5.21
N ALA A 203 9.37 1.77 -5.27
CA ALA A 203 8.47 2.37 -6.25
C ALA A 203 9.08 2.48 -7.66
N ASP A 204 8.22 2.39 -8.68
CA ASP A 204 8.52 2.85 -10.04
C ASP A 204 8.30 4.36 -10.13
N LYS A 205 7.32 4.88 -9.37
CA LYS A 205 6.94 6.28 -9.33
C LYS A 205 6.73 6.74 -7.89
N ILE A 206 7.30 7.87 -7.52
CA ILE A 206 7.14 8.50 -6.21
C ILE A 206 6.36 9.79 -6.39
N VAL A 207 5.21 9.87 -5.74
CA VAL A 207 4.34 11.05 -5.70
C VAL A 207 4.59 11.78 -4.39
N ILE A 208 5.23 12.95 -4.47
CA ILE A 208 5.55 13.78 -3.31
C ILE A 208 4.36 14.69 -3.03
N LEU A 209 3.83 14.62 -1.81
CA LEU A 209 2.72 15.44 -1.35
C LEU A 209 3.18 16.49 -0.34
N ASP A 210 2.76 17.74 -0.57
CA ASP A 210 2.86 18.84 0.38
C ASP A 210 1.78 18.76 1.44
N LYS A 211 1.91 19.60 2.47
CA LYS A 211 0.91 19.76 3.54
C LYS A 211 0.23 21.14 3.49
N ASN A 212 -0.99 21.17 4.06
CA ASN A 212 -1.76 22.40 4.39
C ASN A 212 -2.22 23.28 3.21
N PRO A 213 -3.03 22.81 2.31
CA PRO A 213 -3.59 21.46 2.12
C PRO A 213 -2.67 20.53 1.33
N GLY A 214 -2.93 19.22 1.39
CA GLY A 214 -2.20 18.23 0.60
C GLY A 214 -2.39 18.47 -0.91
N ARG A 215 -1.28 18.66 -1.61
CA ARG A 215 -1.19 18.79 -3.07
C ARG A 215 -0.03 17.93 -3.57
N ILE A 216 -0.06 17.57 -4.84
CA ILE A 216 1.11 16.94 -5.45
C ILE A 216 2.13 18.05 -5.74
N ALA A 217 3.25 18.00 -4.99
CA ALA A 217 4.38 18.92 -5.18
C ALA A 217 5.21 18.48 -6.38
N ASN A 218 5.47 17.18 -6.49
CA ASN A 218 6.26 16.63 -7.58
C ASN A 218 5.93 15.14 -7.79
N ILE A 219 6.23 14.64 -8.99
CA ILE A 219 6.20 13.22 -9.34
C ILE A 219 7.59 12.85 -9.86
N VAL A 220 8.21 11.85 -9.24
CA VAL A 220 9.55 11.37 -9.56
C VAL A 220 9.47 9.95 -10.09
N GLU A 221 9.87 9.74 -11.33
CA GLU A 221 10.08 8.41 -11.90
C GLU A 221 11.39 7.83 -11.37
N VAL A 222 11.37 6.57 -10.93
CA VAL A 222 12.54 5.92 -10.35
C VAL A 222 13.17 4.99 -11.40
N ASP A 223 14.02 5.56 -12.24
CA ASP A 223 14.72 4.86 -13.33
C ASP A 223 15.98 4.14 -12.81
N LEU A 224 15.81 3.29 -11.78
CA LEU A 224 16.86 2.45 -11.23
C LEU A 224 16.53 0.97 -11.43
N GLU A 225 17.46 0.23 -12.04
CA GLU A 225 17.28 -1.22 -12.26
C GLU A 225 17.13 -1.99 -10.94
N ARG A 226 16.25 -2.98 -10.93
CA ARG A 226 16.07 -3.90 -9.78
C ARG A 226 16.90 -5.17 -9.95
N PRO A 227 17.56 -5.71 -8.90
CA PRO A 227 17.49 -5.25 -7.49
C PRO A 227 18.29 -3.97 -7.25
N ARG A 228 17.64 -2.97 -6.65
CA ARG A 228 18.26 -1.68 -6.31
C ARG A 228 19.23 -1.83 -5.15
N LYS A 229 20.40 -1.20 -5.27
CA LYS A 229 21.45 -1.22 -4.24
C LYS A 229 21.45 0.11 -3.52
N ARG A 230 21.13 0.11 -2.23
CA ARG A 230 21.03 1.32 -1.39
C ARG A 230 22.35 2.10 -1.31
N GLU A 231 23.47 1.40 -1.47
CA GLU A 231 24.82 2.00 -1.42
C GLU A 231 25.29 2.52 -2.79
N SER A 232 24.49 2.37 -3.86
CA SER A 232 24.90 2.88 -5.17
C SER A 232 24.85 4.41 -5.23
N GLN A 233 25.70 5.00 -6.05
CA GLN A 233 25.75 6.46 -6.19
C GLN A 233 24.43 7.03 -6.74
N GLU A 234 23.81 6.31 -7.66
CA GLU A 234 22.54 6.71 -8.27
C GLU A 234 21.41 6.71 -7.22
N PHE A 235 21.38 5.70 -6.34
CA PHE A 235 20.39 5.63 -5.25
C PHE A 235 20.57 6.79 -4.27
N LEU A 236 21.81 7.04 -3.83
CA LEU A 236 22.13 8.13 -2.89
C LEU A 236 21.84 9.50 -3.49
N ALA A 237 22.19 9.73 -4.77
CA ALA A 237 21.90 10.99 -5.44
C ALA A 237 20.38 11.25 -5.55
N LEU A 238 19.59 10.21 -5.86
CA LEU A 238 18.13 10.31 -5.90
C LEU A 238 17.56 10.58 -4.51
N GLN A 239 18.11 9.94 -3.47
CA GLN A 239 17.72 10.17 -2.07
C GLN A 239 17.95 11.62 -1.65
N GLU A 240 19.14 12.17 -1.92
CA GLU A 240 19.46 13.57 -1.63
C GLU A 240 18.52 14.53 -2.36
N SER A 241 18.22 14.26 -3.63
CA SER A 241 17.28 15.04 -4.43
C SER A 241 15.87 15.07 -3.82
N ILE A 242 15.33 13.90 -3.42
CA ILE A 242 13.99 13.81 -2.82
C ILE A 242 13.96 14.47 -1.44
N VAL A 243 14.98 14.24 -0.59
CA VAL A 243 15.08 14.88 0.73
C VAL A 243 15.13 16.40 0.61
N SER A 244 15.87 16.93 -0.38
CA SER A 244 15.91 18.39 -0.61
C SER A 244 14.53 18.97 -0.95
N GLN A 245 13.72 18.24 -1.72
CA GLN A 245 12.36 18.66 -2.07
C GLN A 245 11.42 18.65 -0.85
N LEU A 246 11.52 17.63 0.01
CA LEU A 246 10.71 17.54 1.23
C LEU A 246 11.03 18.63 2.27
N ASN A 247 12.27 19.13 2.30
CA ASN A 247 12.72 20.15 3.26
C ASN A 247 12.49 21.59 2.76
N MET A 248 12.16 21.82 1.49
CA MET A 248 11.89 23.17 0.98
C MET A 248 10.56 23.73 1.47
N ASP A 249 9.71 22.90 2.10
CA ASP A 249 8.34 23.22 2.49
C ASP A 249 8.17 23.34 4.04
N GLU A 250 9.27 23.40 4.80
CA GLU A 250 9.29 23.74 6.23
C GLU A 250 9.51 25.26 6.43
#